data_f678e1302ab080c13bd87e9d9c9983c9
#
_entry.id   f678e1302ab080c13bd87e9d9c9983c9
#
_cell.length_a   1.000
_cell.length_b   1.000
_cell.length_c   1.000
_cell.angle_alpha   90.00
_cell.angle_beta   90.00
_cell.angle_gamma   90.00
#
_symmetry.space_group_name_H-M   'P 1'
#
loop_
_entity.id
_entity.type
_entity.pdbx_description
1 polymer ?
#
loop_
_entity_poly.entity_id
_entity_poly.type
_entity_poly.pdbx_seq_one_letter_code
_entity_poly.pdbx_strand_id
1 'polypeptide(L)'
;MREKRKTDDGEKQMKYLYLHGLGQKPDSWDRVIKETKVSDSSVSLSLAEMLEGKAATYRELYTAFSEECNKENDEIVLCGLSLGAVLALNYAIDHPDKVKALVLIAAQYKMPKKLLKFQNMLFRFMPNTMFKQFGLKKADVISLCGTMTELDFRDSLCKVSCPALIVCGEKDNANKKASKELASYLSDSHFRELLKAGHEANTEAPEELAAVLQRFYDSIE
;
A
#
# COMPACT_ATOMS: atom_id res chain seq x y z
N MET A 1 -5.31 54.77 3.97
CA MET A 1 -5.80 53.42 4.25
C MET A 1 -5.21 52.48 3.22
N ARG A 2 -4.18 51.71 3.55
CA ARG A 2 -3.63 50.67 2.68
C ARG A 2 -4.21 49.32 3.16
N GLU A 3 -5.10 48.78 2.36
CA GLU A 3 -5.58 47.40 2.54
C GLU A 3 -4.38 46.44 2.40
N LYS A 4 -4.09 45.72 3.49
CA LYS A 4 -3.23 44.56 3.47
C LYS A 4 -4.01 43.44 2.77
N ARG A 5 -3.64 43.12 1.53
CA ARG A 5 -3.96 41.81 0.93
C ARG A 5 -3.33 40.76 1.79
N LYS A 6 -4.15 39.97 2.50
CA LYS A 6 -3.75 38.68 3.00
C LYS A 6 -3.52 37.79 1.79
N THR A 7 -2.29 37.45 1.51
CA THR A 7 -1.94 36.31 0.67
C THR A 7 -2.31 35.10 1.51
N ASP A 8 -3.37 34.43 1.11
CA ASP A 8 -3.74 33.10 1.56
C ASP A 8 -2.76 32.13 0.87
N ASP A 9 -1.54 32.06 1.40
CA ASP A 9 -0.61 30.99 1.09
C ASP A 9 -1.16 29.76 1.83
N GLY A 10 -2.10 29.05 1.21
CA GLY A 10 -2.56 27.77 1.71
C GLY A 10 -1.33 26.86 1.88
N GLU A 11 -0.98 26.56 3.12
CA GLU A 11 0.05 25.56 3.42
C GLU A 11 -0.32 24.30 2.63
N LYS A 12 0.57 23.91 1.71
CA LYS A 12 0.44 22.66 0.96
C LYS A 12 0.47 21.52 1.96
N GLN A 13 -0.68 20.96 2.27
CA GLN A 13 -0.80 19.88 3.21
C GLN A 13 -0.59 18.57 2.47
N MET A 14 0.57 17.93 2.70
CA MET A 14 0.90 16.62 2.14
C MET A 14 -0.15 15.58 2.53
N LYS A 15 -0.62 14.78 1.58
CA LYS A 15 -1.60 13.71 1.81
C LYS A 15 -0.93 12.35 1.93
N TYR A 16 -1.38 11.58 2.92
CA TYR A 16 -0.90 10.22 3.22
C TYR A 16 -2.02 9.24 2.90
N LEU A 17 -1.86 8.45 1.84
CA LEU A 17 -2.84 7.46 1.40
C LEU A 17 -2.42 6.07 1.86
N TYR A 18 -3.29 5.43 2.65
CA TYR A 18 -3.07 4.10 3.19
C TYR A 18 -3.90 3.06 2.44
N LEU A 19 -3.25 1.97 2.02
CA LEU A 19 -3.86 0.86 1.30
C LEU A 19 -3.71 -0.43 2.08
N HIS A 20 -4.83 -1.02 2.45
CA HIS A 20 -4.84 -2.28 3.18
C HIS A 20 -4.53 -3.50 2.29
N GLY A 21 -4.22 -4.64 2.90
CA GLY A 21 -4.04 -5.92 2.23
C GLY A 21 -5.36 -6.57 1.81
N LEU A 22 -5.26 -7.59 0.96
CA LEU A 22 -6.41 -8.43 0.63
C LEU A 22 -6.91 -9.13 1.90
N GLY A 23 -8.19 -9.00 2.19
CA GLY A 23 -8.78 -9.55 3.40
C GLY A 23 -8.93 -8.57 4.57
N GLN A 24 -8.39 -7.38 4.43
CA GLN A 24 -8.56 -6.29 5.38
C GLN A 24 -9.55 -5.23 4.88
N LYS A 25 -9.81 -4.23 5.71
CA LYS A 25 -10.62 -3.04 5.44
C LYS A 25 -9.84 -1.77 5.80
N PRO A 26 -10.31 -0.57 5.41
CA PRO A 26 -9.65 0.69 5.76
C PRO A 26 -9.36 0.87 7.24
N ASP A 27 -10.28 0.45 8.11
CA ASP A 27 -10.18 0.53 9.57
C ASP A 27 -9.00 -0.26 10.18
N SER A 28 -8.42 -1.19 9.41
CA SER A 28 -7.19 -1.89 9.82
C SER A 28 -5.98 -0.94 10.03
N TRP A 29 -6.05 0.27 9.52
CA TRP A 29 -5.03 1.30 9.67
C TRP A 29 -5.27 2.28 10.83
N ASP A 30 -6.47 2.30 11.42
CA ASP A 30 -6.89 3.32 12.39
C ASP A 30 -5.93 3.45 13.58
N ARG A 31 -5.46 2.31 14.12
CA ARG A 31 -4.52 2.32 15.25
C ARG A 31 -3.17 2.89 14.85
N VAL A 32 -2.65 2.52 13.68
CA VAL A 32 -1.38 3.02 13.15
C VAL A 32 -1.46 4.53 12.92
N ILE A 33 -2.49 4.97 12.19
CA ILE A 33 -2.66 6.39 11.83
C ILE A 33 -2.80 7.25 13.07
N LYS A 34 -3.59 6.82 14.05
CA LYS A 34 -3.82 7.54 15.30
C LYS A 34 -2.53 7.82 16.08
N GLU A 35 -1.55 6.92 16.00
CA GLU A 35 -0.27 7.05 16.69
C GLU A 35 0.77 7.88 15.90
N THR A 36 0.42 8.34 14.68
CA THR A 36 1.27 9.21 13.87
C THR A 36 0.85 10.69 13.98
N LYS A 37 1.80 11.61 13.74
CA LYS A 37 1.52 13.07 13.69
C LYS A 37 0.80 13.52 12.42
N VAL A 38 0.67 12.61 11.43
CA VAL A 38 0.06 12.89 10.13
C VAL A 38 -1.40 12.45 10.03
N SER A 39 -2.04 12.12 11.15
CA SER A 39 -3.41 11.59 11.22
C SER A 39 -4.42 12.47 10.48
N ASP A 40 -4.34 13.79 10.64
CA ASP A 40 -5.29 14.75 10.03
C ASP A 40 -5.15 14.85 8.51
N SER A 41 -4.01 14.42 7.96
CA SER A 41 -3.71 14.40 6.52
C SER A 41 -3.78 12.98 5.93
N SER A 42 -4.18 11.99 6.72
CA SER A 42 -4.20 10.57 6.35
C SER A 42 -5.57 10.12 5.88
N VAL A 43 -5.59 9.33 4.81
CA VAL A 43 -6.79 8.71 4.27
C VAL A 43 -6.54 7.22 4.02
N SER A 44 -7.39 6.36 4.60
CA SER A 44 -7.39 4.92 4.31
C SER A 44 -8.37 4.61 3.19
N LEU A 45 -7.86 4.07 2.08
CA LEU A 45 -8.65 3.76 0.90
C LEU A 45 -9.23 2.34 0.98
N SER A 46 -10.48 2.18 0.54
CA SER A 46 -11.17 0.90 0.49
C SER A 46 -10.98 0.20 -0.85
N LEU A 47 -10.25 -0.92 -0.88
CA LEU A 47 -10.09 -1.71 -2.11
C LEU A 47 -11.43 -2.27 -2.62
N ALA A 48 -12.36 -2.57 -1.71
CA ALA A 48 -13.69 -3.07 -2.07
C ALA A 48 -14.55 -1.99 -2.73
N GLU A 49 -14.55 -0.77 -2.20
CA GLU A 49 -15.29 0.37 -2.77
C GLU A 49 -14.72 0.78 -4.14
N MET A 50 -13.39 0.76 -4.30
CA MET A 50 -12.76 1.03 -5.60
C MET A 50 -13.17 0.03 -6.69
N LEU A 51 -13.54 -1.21 -6.32
CA LEU A 51 -14.02 -2.24 -7.24
C LEU A 51 -15.55 -2.27 -7.37
N GLU A 52 -16.30 -1.42 -6.66
CA GLU A 52 -17.76 -1.43 -6.74
C GLU A 52 -18.23 -1.14 -8.16
N GLY A 53 -19.08 -2.04 -8.68
CA GLY A 53 -19.60 -1.94 -10.06
C GLY A 53 -18.58 -2.25 -11.17
N LYS A 54 -17.36 -2.64 -10.83
CA LYS A 54 -16.27 -2.96 -11.77
C LYS A 54 -15.95 -4.47 -11.76
N ALA A 55 -15.25 -4.93 -12.78
CA ALA A 55 -14.71 -6.29 -12.78
C ALA A 55 -13.58 -6.41 -11.73
N ALA A 56 -13.62 -7.45 -10.91
CA ALA A 56 -12.61 -7.69 -9.89
C ALA A 56 -11.30 -8.21 -10.52
N THR A 57 -10.57 -7.33 -11.16
CA THR A 57 -9.25 -7.58 -11.74
C THR A 57 -8.24 -6.59 -11.18
N TYR A 58 -6.95 -6.96 -11.21
CA TYR A 58 -5.89 -6.05 -10.80
C TYR A 58 -5.88 -4.77 -11.63
N ARG A 59 -6.14 -4.87 -12.92
CA ARG A 59 -6.18 -3.72 -13.83
C ARG A 59 -7.27 -2.70 -13.41
N GLU A 60 -8.49 -3.18 -13.17
CA GLU A 60 -9.59 -2.31 -12.75
C GLU A 60 -9.32 -1.68 -11.38
N LEU A 61 -8.77 -2.47 -10.45
CA LEU A 61 -8.39 -1.97 -9.14
C LEU A 61 -7.28 -0.90 -9.23
N TYR A 62 -6.27 -1.14 -10.05
CA TYR A 62 -5.18 -0.19 -10.27
C TYR A 62 -5.68 1.09 -10.95
N THR A 63 -6.57 0.98 -11.94
CA THR A 63 -7.18 2.15 -12.58
C THR A 63 -7.96 2.98 -11.57
N ALA A 64 -8.82 2.36 -10.76
CA ALA A 64 -9.58 3.05 -9.72
C ALA A 64 -8.68 3.70 -8.66
N PHE A 65 -7.62 3.01 -8.25
CA PHE A 65 -6.64 3.57 -7.32
C PHE A 65 -5.90 4.77 -7.93
N SER A 66 -5.52 4.70 -9.21
CA SER A 66 -4.89 5.82 -9.90
C SER A 66 -5.82 7.03 -9.99
N GLU A 67 -7.12 6.81 -10.20
CA GLU A 67 -8.13 7.86 -10.16
C GLU A 67 -8.21 8.53 -8.78
N GLU A 68 -8.14 7.75 -7.68
CA GLU A 68 -8.09 8.32 -6.32
C GLU A 68 -6.83 9.16 -6.10
N CYS A 69 -5.65 8.67 -6.48
CA CYS A 69 -4.41 9.42 -6.37
C CYS A 69 -4.42 10.72 -7.19
N ASN A 70 -5.06 10.70 -8.37
CA ASN A 70 -5.12 11.86 -9.26
C ASN A 70 -6.09 12.95 -8.79
N LYS A 71 -6.92 12.72 -7.78
CA LYS A 71 -7.73 13.76 -7.11
C LYS A 71 -6.87 14.72 -6.30
N GLU A 72 -5.72 14.29 -5.85
CA GLU A 72 -4.76 15.12 -5.13
C GLU A 72 -3.97 15.97 -6.13
N ASN A 73 -3.90 17.27 -5.89
CA ASN A 73 -3.18 18.20 -6.78
C ASN A 73 -1.66 18.18 -6.52
N ASP A 74 -1.26 17.94 -5.28
CA ASP A 74 0.13 17.90 -4.84
C ASP A 74 0.71 16.49 -4.83
N GLU A 75 1.99 16.36 -4.49
CA GLU A 75 2.63 15.08 -4.24
C GLU A 75 2.00 14.37 -3.05
N ILE A 76 1.95 13.05 -3.09
CA ILE A 76 1.36 12.20 -2.07
C ILE A 76 2.38 11.23 -1.47
N VAL A 77 2.14 10.83 -0.23
CA VAL A 77 2.84 9.71 0.41
C VAL A 77 1.94 8.48 0.33
N LEU A 78 2.47 7.39 -0.21
CA LEU A 78 1.76 6.12 -0.33
C LEU A 78 2.25 5.12 0.72
N CYS A 79 1.34 4.55 1.49
CA CYS A 79 1.62 3.49 2.45
C CYS A 79 0.73 2.29 2.17
N GLY A 80 1.32 1.19 1.73
CA GLY A 80 0.57 -0.01 1.37
C GLY A 80 1.06 -1.27 2.07
N LEU A 81 0.12 -2.17 2.37
CA LEU A 81 0.39 -3.50 2.88
C LEU A 81 -0.02 -4.56 1.84
N SER A 82 0.87 -5.51 1.54
CA SER A 82 0.59 -6.67 0.66
C SER A 82 0.04 -6.24 -0.71
N LEU A 83 -1.22 -6.49 -1.03
CA LEU A 83 -1.88 -6.01 -2.26
C LEU A 83 -1.82 -4.47 -2.36
N GLY A 84 -2.06 -3.77 -1.24
CA GLY A 84 -1.90 -2.31 -1.18
C GLY A 84 -0.48 -1.84 -1.50
N ALA A 85 0.54 -2.59 -1.07
CA ALA A 85 1.93 -2.29 -1.40
C ALA A 85 2.23 -2.51 -2.90
N VAL A 86 1.62 -3.52 -3.52
CA VAL A 86 1.75 -3.77 -4.96
C VAL A 86 1.14 -2.61 -5.77
N LEU A 87 -0.03 -2.13 -5.36
CA LEU A 87 -0.68 -0.95 -5.99
C LEU A 87 0.17 0.31 -5.84
N ALA A 88 0.66 0.58 -4.62
CA ALA A 88 1.50 1.73 -4.33
C ALA A 88 2.81 1.71 -5.13
N LEU A 89 3.48 0.55 -5.22
CA LEU A 89 4.68 0.37 -6.03
C LEU A 89 4.40 0.61 -7.52
N ASN A 90 3.32 0.03 -8.05
CA ASN A 90 2.95 0.23 -9.46
C ASN A 90 2.69 1.70 -9.77
N TYR A 91 1.97 2.40 -8.88
CA TYR A 91 1.69 3.83 -9.07
C TYR A 91 2.97 4.68 -9.02
N ALA A 92 3.87 4.41 -8.09
CA ALA A 92 5.16 5.11 -8.01
C ALA A 92 6.05 4.89 -9.25
N ILE A 93 5.95 3.71 -9.89
CA ILE A 93 6.62 3.41 -11.17
C ILE A 93 6.03 4.22 -12.32
N ASP A 94 4.71 4.33 -12.40
CA ASP A 94 4.00 4.98 -13.51
C ASP A 94 3.92 6.50 -13.35
N HIS A 95 3.98 7.01 -12.10
CA HIS A 95 3.82 8.43 -11.75
C HIS A 95 4.91 8.88 -10.76
N PRO A 96 6.21 8.79 -11.11
CA PRO A 96 7.30 9.07 -10.17
C PRO A 96 7.28 10.51 -9.62
N ASP A 97 6.80 11.48 -10.41
CA ASP A 97 6.73 12.89 -10.00
C ASP A 97 5.53 13.20 -9.06
N LYS A 98 4.64 12.23 -8.85
CA LYS A 98 3.47 12.37 -7.97
C LYS A 98 3.68 11.79 -6.58
N VAL A 99 4.69 10.94 -6.42
CA VAL A 99 4.93 10.24 -5.16
C VAL A 99 6.10 10.85 -4.43
N LYS A 100 5.82 11.53 -3.33
CA LYS A 100 6.82 12.15 -2.44
C LYS A 100 7.63 11.12 -1.69
N ALA A 101 6.95 10.07 -1.19
CA ALA A 101 7.59 8.96 -0.48
C ALA A 101 6.71 7.70 -0.54
N LEU A 102 7.34 6.54 -0.38
CA LEU A 102 6.71 5.23 -0.56
C LEU A 102 6.98 4.32 0.65
N VAL A 103 5.92 3.80 1.25
CA VAL A 103 6.02 2.77 2.29
C VAL A 103 5.42 1.47 1.78
N LEU A 104 6.22 0.42 1.75
CA LEU A 104 5.85 -0.89 1.21
C LEU A 104 5.99 -1.96 2.29
N ILE A 105 4.87 -2.48 2.78
CA ILE A 105 4.84 -3.47 3.87
C ILE A 105 4.48 -4.84 3.29
N ALA A 106 5.30 -5.85 3.59
CA ALA A 106 5.14 -7.23 3.07
C ALA A 106 5.00 -7.27 1.53
N ALA A 107 5.77 -6.42 0.84
CA ALA A 107 5.63 -6.19 -0.58
C ALA A 107 6.26 -7.29 -1.44
N GLN A 108 5.63 -7.53 -2.59
CA GLN A 108 6.16 -8.35 -3.68
C GLN A 108 6.34 -7.45 -4.92
N TYR A 109 7.55 -7.43 -5.47
CA TYR A 109 7.85 -6.73 -6.73
C TYR A 109 7.73 -7.65 -7.95
N LYS A 110 7.63 -8.94 -7.70
CA LYS A 110 7.36 -9.99 -8.68
C LYS A 110 6.44 -11.03 -8.07
N MET A 111 5.32 -11.27 -8.70
CA MET A 111 4.33 -12.18 -8.13
C MET A 111 4.83 -13.63 -8.11
N PRO A 112 4.73 -14.31 -6.96
CA PRO A 112 5.10 -15.71 -6.84
C PRO A 112 4.02 -16.60 -7.48
N LYS A 113 4.07 -16.75 -8.82
CA LYS A 113 3.03 -17.42 -9.64
C LYS A 113 2.54 -18.76 -9.09
N LYS A 114 3.47 -19.61 -8.62
CA LYS A 114 3.12 -20.92 -8.06
C LYS A 114 2.31 -20.80 -6.77
N LEU A 115 2.71 -19.88 -5.88
CA LEU A 115 2.04 -19.63 -4.61
C LEU A 115 0.64 -19.04 -4.83
N LEU A 116 0.50 -18.04 -5.70
CA LEU A 116 -0.80 -17.44 -6.02
C LEU A 116 -1.76 -18.45 -6.68
N LYS A 117 -1.26 -19.29 -7.60
CA LYS A 117 -2.07 -20.36 -8.19
C LYS A 117 -2.54 -21.37 -7.15
N PHE A 118 -1.66 -21.76 -6.23
CA PHE A 118 -2.01 -22.65 -5.12
C PHE A 118 -3.02 -22.00 -4.17
N GLN A 119 -2.81 -20.75 -3.79
CA GLN A 119 -3.74 -19.98 -2.97
C GLN A 119 -5.13 -19.87 -3.61
N ASN A 120 -5.18 -19.54 -4.92
CA ASN A 120 -6.44 -19.49 -5.66
C ASN A 120 -7.15 -20.86 -5.72
N MET A 121 -6.40 -21.94 -5.81
CA MET A 121 -6.95 -23.28 -5.72
C MET A 121 -7.60 -23.52 -4.34
N LEU A 122 -6.91 -23.14 -3.25
CA LEU A 122 -7.45 -23.27 -1.89
C LEU A 122 -8.71 -22.42 -1.71
N PHE A 123 -8.72 -21.18 -2.19
CA PHE A 123 -9.88 -20.29 -2.11
C PHE A 123 -11.14 -20.90 -2.74
N ARG A 124 -11.01 -21.71 -3.78
CA ARG A 124 -12.16 -22.40 -4.40
C ARG A 124 -12.87 -23.37 -3.47
N PHE A 125 -12.15 -23.94 -2.51
CA PHE A 125 -12.70 -24.89 -1.53
C PHE A 125 -13.16 -24.23 -0.22
N MET A 126 -12.76 -22.97 0.04
CA MET A 126 -13.16 -22.27 1.25
C MET A 126 -14.63 -21.82 1.19
N PRO A 127 -15.37 -21.83 2.33
CA PRO A 127 -16.75 -21.35 2.38
C PRO A 127 -16.89 -19.87 2.00
N ASN A 128 -17.99 -19.50 1.34
CA ASN A 128 -18.26 -18.10 0.96
C ASN A 128 -18.35 -17.16 2.18
N THR A 129 -18.71 -17.66 3.34
CA THR A 129 -18.83 -16.88 4.58
C THR A 129 -17.49 -16.28 5.03
N MET A 130 -16.38 -16.94 4.72
CA MET A 130 -15.04 -16.45 5.05
C MET A 130 -14.65 -15.19 4.25
N PHE A 131 -15.26 -15.00 3.08
CA PHE A 131 -14.98 -13.85 2.21
C PHE A 131 -15.83 -12.62 2.51
N LYS A 132 -16.92 -12.78 3.28
CA LYS A 132 -17.80 -11.65 3.63
C LYS A 132 -17.07 -10.52 4.39
N GLN A 133 -16.10 -10.88 5.22
CA GLN A 133 -15.32 -9.92 5.98
C GLN A 133 -14.40 -9.05 5.10
N PHE A 134 -14.09 -9.49 3.88
CA PHE A 134 -13.21 -8.77 2.95
C PHE A 134 -13.93 -7.66 2.16
N GLY A 135 -15.25 -7.52 2.31
CA GLY A 135 -16.06 -6.62 1.49
C GLY A 135 -16.18 -7.06 0.01
N LEU A 136 -15.59 -8.20 -0.36
CA LEU A 136 -15.60 -8.76 -1.72
C LEU A 136 -16.24 -10.15 -1.72
N LYS A 137 -16.83 -10.53 -2.85
CA LYS A 137 -17.32 -11.90 -3.05
C LYS A 137 -16.14 -12.85 -3.31
N LYS A 138 -16.29 -14.12 -2.95
CA LYS A 138 -15.28 -15.16 -3.21
C LYS A 138 -14.80 -15.17 -4.68
N ALA A 139 -15.72 -15.06 -5.63
CA ALA A 139 -15.41 -15.03 -7.06
C ALA A 139 -14.51 -13.84 -7.42
N ASP A 140 -14.75 -12.67 -6.79
CA ASP A 140 -13.98 -11.45 -7.01
C ASP A 140 -12.55 -11.60 -6.48
N VAL A 141 -12.39 -12.18 -5.29
CA VAL A 141 -11.07 -12.45 -4.69
C VAL A 141 -10.26 -13.42 -5.58
N ILE A 142 -10.89 -14.50 -6.06
CA ILE A 142 -10.24 -15.48 -6.95
C ILE A 142 -9.83 -14.82 -8.27
N SER A 143 -10.71 -14.00 -8.85
CA SER A 143 -10.44 -13.27 -10.11
C SER A 143 -9.29 -12.28 -9.93
N LEU A 144 -9.33 -11.46 -8.88
CA LEU A 144 -8.30 -10.49 -8.55
C LEU A 144 -6.92 -11.16 -8.39
N CYS A 145 -6.81 -12.18 -7.55
CA CYS A 145 -5.57 -12.93 -7.37
C CYS A 145 -5.10 -13.62 -8.66
N GLY A 146 -6.05 -14.09 -9.50
CA GLY A 146 -5.74 -14.70 -10.79
C GLY A 146 -5.06 -13.71 -11.75
N THR A 147 -5.58 -12.48 -11.82
CA THR A 147 -5.05 -11.44 -12.72
C THR A 147 -3.73 -10.83 -12.23
N MET A 148 -3.39 -10.99 -10.95
CA MET A 148 -2.09 -10.55 -10.41
C MET A 148 -0.92 -11.46 -10.77
N THR A 149 -1.17 -12.71 -11.19
CA THR A 149 -0.11 -13.72 -11.38
C THR A 149 0.97 -13.33 -12.39
N GLU A 150 0.68 -12.42 -13.29
CA GLU A 150 1.61 -12.00 -14.35
C GLU A 150 2.38 -10.71 -14.02
N LEU A 151 2.11 -10.09 -12.83
CA LEU A 151 2.80 -8.87 -12.42
C LEU A 151 4.28 -9.14 -12.14
N ASP A 152 5.12 -8.34 -12.78
CA ASP A 152 6.59 -8.37 -12.62
C ASP A 152 7.13 -6.96 -12.85
N PHE A 153 7.59 -6.29 -11.82
CA PHE A 153 8.06 -4.90 -11.87
C PHE A 153 9.57 -4.77 -11.98
N ARG A 154 10.33 -5.87 -12.05
CA ARG A 154 11.80 -5.86 -11.99
C ARG A 154 12.45 -4.85 -12.92
N ASP A 155 12.04 -4.82 -14.18
CA ASP A 155 12.62 -3.96 -15.19
C ASP A 155 12.21 -2.49 -15.07
N SER A 156 11.25 -2.20 -14.18
CA SER A 156 10.68 -0.86 -13.96
C SER A 156 11.02 -0.25 -12.59
N LEU A 157 11.66 -1.02 -11.70
CA LEU A 157 12.00 -0.54 -10.34
C LEU A 157 12.90 0.69 -10.36
N CYS A 158 13.75 0.84 -11.37
CA CYS A 158 14.64 2.00 -11.54
C CYS A 158 13.89 3.33 -11.76
N LYS A 159 12.59 3.28 -12.07
CA LYS A 159 11.75 4.47 -12.21
C LYS A 159 11.28 5.03 -10.86
N VAL A 160 11.34 4.26 -9.78
CA VAL A 160 11.02 4.75 -8.43
C VAL A 160 12.14 5.67 -7.98
N SER A 161 11.87 6.97 -7.94
CA SER A 161 12.85 8.03 -7.62
C SER A 161 12.69 8.61 -6.22
N CYS A 162 11.54 8.36 -5.57
CA CYS A 162 11.26 8.86 -4.23
C CYS A 162 11.89 7.99 -3.14
N PRO A 163 12.13 8.55 -1.94
CA PRO A 163 12.51 7.79 -0.76
C PRO A 163 11.52 6.67 -0.47
N ALA A 164 12.01 5.47 -0.14
CA ALA A 164 11.18 4.31 0.13
C ALA A 164 11.52 3.62 1.46
N LEU A 165 10.50 3.31 2.24
CA LEU A 165 10.59 2.48 3.43
C LEU A 165 9.97 1.12 3.15
N ILE A 166 10.77 0.07 3.21
CA ILE A 166 10.31 -1.30 3.05
C ILE A 166 10.25 -1.96 4.43
N VAL A 167 9.06 -2.46 4.79
CA VAL A 167 8.80 -3.08 6.09
C VAL A 167 8.36 -4.53 5.91
N CYS A 168 8.83 -5.41 6.80
CA CYS A 168 8.36 -6.80 6.82
C CYS A 168 8.31 -7.30 8.26
N GLY A 169 7.27 -8.03 8.62
CA GLY A 169 7.22 -8.69 9.91
C GLY A 169 8.26 -9.80 10.04
N GLU A 170 8.82 -9.98 11.23
CA GLU A 170 9.81 -11.02 11.54
C GLU A 170 9.32 -12.42 11.18
N LYS A 171 8.02 -12.69 11.37
CA LYS A 171 7.39 -13.99 11.12
C LYS A 171 6.84 -14.15 9.70
N ASP A 172 6.87 -13.09 8.87
CA ASP A 172 6.40 -13.16 7.48
C ASP A 172 7.47 -13.77 6.55
N ASN A 173 7.69 -15.07 6.71
CA ASN A 173 8.67 -15.80 5.91
C ASN A 173 8.36 -15.81 4.41
N ALA A 174 7.11 -15.63 4.02
CA ALA A 174 6.70 -15.65 2.61
C ALA A 174 7.17 -14.41 1.86
N ASN A 175 7.21 -13.24 2.52
CA ASN A 175 7.52 -11.97 1.89
C ASN A 175 8.89 -11.39 2.28
N LYS A 176 9.50 -11.88 3.36
CA LYS A 176 10.77 -11.34 3.89
C LYS A 176 11.89 -11.29 2.84
N LYS A 177 12.06 -12.36 2.06
CA LYS A 177 13.09 -12.40 1.02
C LYS A 177 12.82 -11.33 -0.05
N ALA A 178 11.60 -11.29 -0.58
CA ALA A 178 11.22 -10.32 -1.60
C ALA A 178 11.31 -8.87 -1.11
N SER A 179 10.94 -8.61 0.14
CA SER A 179 11.06 -7.27 0.76
C SER A 179 12.52 -6.81 0.88
N LYS A 180 13.43 -7.70 1.29
CA LYS A 180 14.88 -7.40 1.34
C LYS A 180 15.47 -7.16 -0.04
N GLU A 181 15.10 -7.99 -1.02
CA GLU A 181 15.53 -7.82 -2.41
C GLU A 181 15.00 -6.51 -3.00
N LEU A 182 13.71 -6.19 -2.77
CA LEU A 182 13.12 -4.93 -3.22
C LEU A 182 13.89 -3.72 -2.68
N ALA A 183 14.23 -3.73 -1.38
CA ALA A 183 15.05 -2.68 -0.79
C ALA A 183 16.44 -2.55 -1.44
N SER A 184 17.01 -3.64 -1.94
CA SER A 184 18.31 -3.58 -2.61
C SER A 184 18.23 -3.06 -4.06
N TYR A 185 17.03 -3.06 -4.65
CA TYR A 185 16.82 -2.58 -6.03
C TYR A 185 16.46 -1.10 -6.11
N LEU A 186 15.88 -0.53 -5.05
CA LEU A 186 15.51 0.88 -5.01
C LEU A 186 16.72 1.72 -4.58
N SER A 187 16.95 2.84 -5.25
CA SER A 187 18.15 3.68 -5.09
C SER A 187 18.19 4.40 -3.73
N ASP A 188 17.03 4.83 -3.24
CA ASP A 188 16.87 5.49 -1.93
C ASP A 188 15.86 4.72 -1.11
N SER A 189 16.34 3.72 -0.38
CA SER A 189 15.46 2.86 0.40
C SER A 189 16.05 2.40 1.73
N HIS A 190 15.15 2.16 2.68
CA HIS A 190 15.46 1.60 3.98
C HIS A 190 14.62 0.36 4.26
N PHE A 191 15.26 -0.73 4.69
CA PHE A 191 14.56 -1.92 5.16
C PHE A 191 14.42 -1.92 6.68
N ARG A 192 13.22 -2.28 7.18
CA ARG A 192 12.93 -2.47 8.60
C ARG A 192 12.18 -3.78 8.82
N GLU A 193 12.65 -4.56 9.77
CA GLU A 193 11.97 -5.76 10.25
C GLU A 193 11.22 -5.42 11.55
N LEU A 194 9.92 -5.74 11.63
CA LEU A 194 9.12 -5.56 12.84
C LEU A 194 9.16 -6.84 13.66
N LEU A 195 9.63 -6.73 14.90
CA LEU A 195 9.76 -7.88 15.79
C LEU A 195 8.39 -8.45 16.14
N LYS A 196 8.31 -9.77 16.21
CA LYS A 196 7.12 -10.55 16.56
C LYS A 196 5.91 -10.40 15.63
N ALA A 197 5.95 -9.48 14.66
CA ALA A 197 4.89 -9.31 13.67
C ALA A 197 4.96 -10.37 12.57
N GLY A 198 3.81 -10.75 12.04
CA GLY A 198 3.64 -11.57 10.84
C GLY A 198 3.34 -10.74 9.60
N HIS A 199 2.43 -11.23 8.77
CA HIS A 199 2.06 -10.60 7.51
C HIS A 199 1.27 -9.29 7.67
N GLU A 200 0.35 -9.27 8.62
CA GLU A 200 -0.55 -8.15 8.88
C GLU A 200 0.04 -7.19 9.93
N ALA A 201 1.22 -6.65 9.64
CA ALA A 201 1.99 -5.83 10.57
C ALA A 201 1.22 -4.59 11.10
N ASN A 202 0.28 -4.06 10.30
CA ASN A 202 -0.59 -2.94 10.69
C ASN A 202 -1.58 -3.29 11.82
N THR A 203 -1.95 -4.55 11.97
CA THR A 203 -2.85 -5.03 13.03
C THR A 203 -2.12 -5.79 14.12
N GLU A 204 -1.02 -6.48 13.78
CA GLU A 204 -0.25 -7.29 14.71
C GLU A 204 0.74 -6.49 15.57
N ALA A 205 1.28 -5.38 15.02
CA ALA A 205 2.26 -4.51 15.72
C ALA A 205 2.03 -3.02 15.39
N PRO A 206 0.80 -2.48 15.60
CA PRO A 206 0.44 -1.14 15.12
C PRO A 206 1.28 -0.02 15.76
N GLU A 207 1.61 -0.10 17.05
CA GLU A 207 2.40 0.91 17.75
C GLU A 207 3.85 0.92 17.27
N GLU A 208 4.46 -0.26 17.08
CA GLU A 208 5.83 -0.36 16.56
C GLU A 208 5.88 0.12 15.11
N LEU A 209 4.90 -0.27 14.29
CA LEU A 209 4.78 0.18 12.91
C LEU A 209 4.62 1.72 12.87
N ALA A 210 3.71 2.29 13.65
CA ALA A 210 3.51 3.74 13.71
C ALA A 210 4.79 4.49 14.08
N ALA A 211 5.55 3.99 15.06
CA ALA A 211 6.84 4.59 15.43
C ALA A 211 7.89 4.51 14.31
N VAL A 212 7.87 3.44 13.50
CA VAL A 212 8.74 3.29 12.32
C VAL A 212 8.32 4.25 11.22
N LEU A 213 7.01 4.34 10.93
CA LEU A 213 6.45 5.25 9.94
C LEU A 213 6.74 6.71 10.31
N GLN A 214 6.50 7.10 11.58
CA GLN A 214 6.72 8.48 12.01
C GLN A 214 8.17 8.92 11.81
N ARG A 215 9.15 8.08 12.16
CA ARG A 215 10.57 8.39 11.90
C ARG A 215 10.88 8.57 10.42
N PHE A 216 10.23 7.78 9.57
CA PHE A 216 10.39 7.94 8.13
C PHE A 216 9.73 9.22 7.63
N TYR A 217 8.52 9.53 8.08
CA TYR A 217 7.82 10.75 7.72
C TYR A 217 8.56 12.01 8.18
N ASP A 218 9.09 12.03 9.41
CA ASP A 218 9.94 13.13 9.92
C ASP A 218 11.21 13.32 9.04
N SER A 219 11.65 12.34 8.26
CA SER A 219 12.85 12.43 7.42
C SER A 219 12.61 12.95 6.00
N ILE A 220 11.34 13.02 5.57
CA ILE A 220 10.95 13.44 4.22
C ILE A 220 10.29 14.84 4.18
N GLU A 221 10.01 15.41 5.36
CA GLU A 221 9.57 16.79 5.54
C GLU A 221 10.74 17.77 5.34
#